data_16413b4b32a6b75d78c30717e7cd8a42
#
_entry.id   16413b4b32a6b75d78c30717e7cd8a42
#
_cell.length_a   1.000
_cell.length_b   1.000
_cell.length_c   1.000
_cell.angle_alpha   90.00
_cell.angle_beta   90.00
_cell.angle_gamma   90.00
#
_symmetry.space_group_name_H-M   'P 1'
#
loop_
_entity.id
_entity.type
_entity.pdbx_description
1 polymer ?
#
loop_
_entity_poly.entity_id
_entity_poly.type
_entity_poly.pdbx_seq_one_letter_code
_entity_poly.pdbx_strand_id
1 'polypeptide(L)'
;MLLDKTRFLLVAFTLSLPAAGAVSAATTPGKVVGGKLSEHPDWFKESFLDIAEDVVEAAEADKHVILFMDLNGCPYCYRMIEENFKHAPYKDFIKDNFDVIAINIKGDREVALNEEISLTEKALAARLKVMYTPTVVFLNQQNQMVARVNGYRSVPDFKLVLDYVQEKAYTKTSLSKYVDARKEAVYGFRDHPQLTQVNDLKSVADQPLAVIFEDKGCLDCDALHDGHLRRPDVREILENYTFVRLDALSEEPIVDVDGNPTTPRAYAERLDLVYRPAIVLFDKGEEVIRINSNLNTYHFEEILRYVGERHYEQYPESFYDYLDVRTAEITASGRDVDLSK
;
A
#
# COMPACT_ATOMS: atom_id res chain seq x y z
N MET A 1 -10.01 -40.83 -94.20
CA MET A 1 -10.01 -39.40 -93.88
C MET A 1 -9.71 -39.28 -92.39
N LEU A 2 -8.42 -39.14 -92.03
CA LEU A 2 -7.89 -39.19 -90.69
C LEU A 2 -7.88 -37.76 -90.07
N LEU A 3 -8.37 -37.64 -88.87
CA LEU A 3 -8.24 -36.45 -88.04
C LEU A 3 -7.20 -36.74 -86.94
N ASP A 4 -6.12 -35.99 -87.03
CA ASP A 4 -5.01 -36.01 -86.10
C ASP A 4 -5.35 -35.22 -84.85
N LYS A 5 -5.14 -35.83 -83.68
CA LYS A 5 -5.34 -35.18 -82.34
C LYS A 5 -3.99 -34.91 -81.73
N THR A 6 -3.50 -33.71 -81.89
CA THR A 6 -2.32 -33.25 -81.21
C THR A 6 -2.68 -32.90 -79.77
N ARG A 7 -2.09 -33.61 -78.78
CA ARG A 7 -2.18 -33.33 -77.36
C ARG A 7 -1.10 -32.31 -76.95
N PHE A 8 -1.54 -31.12 -76.50
CA PHE A 8 -0.64 -30.17 -75.80
C PHE A 8 -0.48 -30.56 -74.34
N LEU A 9 0.74 -30.80 -73.92
CA LEU A 9 1.13 -31.04 -72.53
C LEU A 9 1.42 -29.68 -71.87
N LEU A 10 0.52 -29.21 -70.97
CA LEU A 10 0.79 -28.05 -70.12
C LEU A 10 1.62 -28.52 -68.93
N VAL A 11 2.91 -28.10 -68.86
CA VAL A 11 3.77 -28.24 -67.69
C VAL A 11 3.48 -27.06 -66.77
N ALA A 12 2.79 -27.31 -65.65
CA ALA A 12 2.63 -26.33 -64.60
C ALA A 12 3.89 -26.25 -63.74
N PHE A 13 4.58 -25.12 -63.82
CA PHE A 13 5.72 -24.79 -62.96
C PHE A 13 5.16 -24.23 -61.66
N THR A 14 5.17 -25.02 -60.59
CA THR A 14 4.84 -24.54 -59.23
C THR A 14 6.05 -23.82 -58.63
N LEU A 15 5.98 -22.49 -58.55
CA LEU A 15 6.91 -21.68 -57.76
C LEU A 15 6.60 -21.89 -56.27
N SER A 16 7.45 -22.66 -55.57
CA SER A 16 7.45 -22.72 -54.10
C SER A 16 8.19 -21.50 -53.58
N LEU A 17 7.45 -20.52 -53.01
CA LEU A 17 8.02 -19.46 -52.18
C LEU A 17 8.51 -20.09 -50.86
N PRO A 18 9.74 -19.81 -50.40
CA PRO A 18 10.12 -20.15 -49.04
C PRO A 18 9.35 -19.30 -48.06
N ALA A 19 8.62 -19.94 -47.15
CA ALA A 19 8.05 -19.26 -45.98
C ALA A 19 9.21 -18.72 -45.14
N ALA A 20 9.39 -17.40 -45.18
CA ALA A 20 10.29 -16.72 -44.25
C ALA A 20 9.67 -16.87 -42.82
N GLY A 21 10.19 -17.84 -42.06
CA GLY A 21 9.92 -17.97 -40.65
C GLY A 21 10.35 -16.68 -39.96
N ALA A 22 9.38 -15.93 -39.41
CA ALA A 22 9.68 -14.82 -38.52
C ALA A 22 10.42 -15.40 -37.29
N VAL A 23 11.72 -15.20 -37.23
CA VAL A 23 12.49 -15.42 -36.01
C VAL A 23 12.04 -14.35 -35.04
N SER A 24 11.15 -14.72 -34.11
CA SER A 24 10.83 -13.88 -32.96
C SER A 24 12.14 -13.71 -32.18
N ALA A 25 12.71 -12.52 -32.22
CA ALA A 25 13.87 -12.19 -31.39
C ALA A 25 13.41 -12.38 -29.93
N ALA A 26 14.02 -13.32 -29.22
CA ALA A 26 13.80 -13.49 -27.80
C ALA A 26 14.22 -12.19 -27.10
N THR A 27 13.24 -11.46 -26.56
CA THR A 27 13.51 -10.26 -25.76
C THR A 27 14.25 -10.69 -24.50
N THR A 28 15.39 -10.05 -24.21
CA THR A 28 16.07 -10.25 -22.93
C THR A 28 15.14 -9.79 -21.82
N PRO A 29 14.85 -10.63 -20.81
CA PRO A 29 14.01 -10.21 -19.71
C PRO A 29 14.56 -8.99 -18.99
N GLY A 30 13.68 -8.08 -18.58
CA GLY A 30 14.01 -6.94 -17.73
C GLY A 30 14.40 -7.39 -16.32
N LYS A 31 14.84 -6.45 -15.50
CA LYS A 31 15.32 -6.69 -14.13
C LYS A 31 14.43 -5.95 -13.13
N VAL A 32 14.32 -6.52 -11.94
CA VAL A 32 13.81 -5.81 -10.76
C VAL A 32 15.01 -5.19 -10.05
N VAL A 33 14.96 -3.85 -9.84
CA VAL A 33 16.03 -3.09 -9.18
C VAL A 33 15.43 -2.26 -8.04
N GLY A 34 16.28 -1.69 -7.17
CA GLY A 34 15.85 -0.81 -6.08
C GLY A 34 15.35 -1.51 -4.83
N GLY A 35 15.24 -2.83 -4.83
CA GLY A 35 14.99 -3.59 -3.61
C GLY A 35 16.11 -3.40 -2.60
N LYS A 36 15.76 -3.32 -1.30
CA LYS A 36 16.71 -3.14 -0.19
C LYS A 36 16.55 -4.26 0.82
N LEU A 37 17.65 -4.87 1.23
CA LEU A 37 17.66 -5.77 2.37
C LEU A 37 17.68 -4.93 3.65
N SER A 38 16.81 -5.26 4.58
CA SER A 38 16.74 -4.62 5.88
C SER A 38 17.44 -5.50 6.91
N GLU A 39 18.39 -4.92 7.63
CA GLU A 39 18.95 -5.54 8.83
C GLU A 39 18.27 -4.89 10.03
N HIS A 40 17.58 -5.71 10.82
CA HIS A 40 16.94 -5.21 12.05
C HIS A 40 18.03 -4.75 13.04
N PRO A 41 17.76 -3.71 13.85
CA PRO A 41 18.65 -3.34 14.94
C PRO A 41 18.85 -4.49 15.92
N ASP A 42 20.08 -4.65 16.45
CA ASP A 42 20.42 -5.69 17.42
C ASP A 42 19.59 -5.64 18.71
N TRP A 43 18.96 -4.50 18.99
CA TRP A 43 18.10 -4.31 20.14
C TRP A 43 16.62 -4.67 19.90
N PHE A 44 16.23 -5.06 18.67
CA PHE A 44 14.91 -5.66 18.48
C PHE A 44 14.84 -6.93 19.33
N LYS A 45 13.67 -7.19 19.91
CA LYS A 45 13.47 -8.36 20.77
C LYS A 45 13.62 -9.63 19.96
N GLU A 46 14.55 -10.51 20.38
CA GLU A 46 14.61 -11.89 19.91
C GLU A 46 13.46 -12.67 20.58
N SER A 47 12.35 -12.80 19.86
CA SER A 47 11.15 -13.48 20.33
C SER A 47 11.06 -14.88 19.75
N PHE A 48 10.53 -15.82 20.53
CA PHE A 48 10.06 -17.12 20.04
C PHE A 48 8.70 -17.03 19.34
N LEU A 49 8.18 -15.78 19.18
CA LEU A 49 6.89 -15.45 18.57
C LEU A 49 5.68 -15.97 19.36
N ASP A 50 5.82 -16.14 20.66
CA ASP A 50 4.70 -16.19 21.59
C ASP A 50 4.35 -14.76 22.03
N ILE A 51 3.44 -14.13 21.29
CA ILE A 51 3.11 -12.71 21.47
C ILE A 51 2.43 -12.48 22.82
N ALA A 52 1.69 -13.47 23.33
CA ALA A 52 1.07 -13.35 24.66
C ALA A 52 2.13 -13.30 25.76
N GLU A 53 3.16 -14.14 25.70
CA GLU A 53 4.28 -14.15 26.62
C GLU A 53 5.11 -12.86 26.49
N ASP A 54 5.44 -12.45 25.26
CA ASP A 54 6.15 -11.20 24.96
C ASP A 54 5.44 -9.97 25.54
N VAL A 55 4.10 -9.93 25.48
CA VAL A 55 3.31 -8.84 26.06
C VAL A 55 3.37 -8.86 27.59
N VAL A 56 3.36 -10.04 28.23
CA VAL A 56 3.50 -10.15 29.68
C VAL A 56 4.87 -9.66 30.13
N GLU A 57 5.94 -10.08 29.45
CA GLU A 57 7.30 -9.61 29.75
C GLU A 57 7.45 -8.11 29.56
N ALA A 58 6.90 -7.55 28.46
CA ALA A 58 6.90 -6.11 28.22
C ALA A 58 6.12 -5.35 29.31
N ALA A 59 4.99 -5.89 29.77
CA ALA A 59 4.18 -5.28 30.81
C ALA A 59 4.91 -5.21 32.18
N GLU A 60 5.72 -6.19 32.52
CA GLU A 60 6.55 -6.17 33.72
C GLU A 60 7.56 -5.02 33.73
N ALA A 61 8.00 -4.58 32.55
CA ALA A 61 8.89 -3.44 32.34
C ALA A 61 8.14 -2.12 32.03
N ASP A 62 6.81 -2.08 32.17
CA ASP A 62 5.90 -0.97 31.78
C ASP A 62 6.05 -0.56 30.31
N LYS A 63 6.36 -1.51 29.43
CA LYS A 63 6.48 -1.30 28.00
C LYS A 63 5.24 -1.74 27.24
N HIS A 64 5.15 -1.29 25.99
CA HIS A 64 4.23 -1.79 24.96
C HIS A 64 4.98 -2.69 23.98
N VAL A 65 4.26 -3.52 23.20
CA VAL A 65 4.85 -4.31 22.13
C VAL A 65 4.58 -3.67 20.78
N ILE A 66 5.59 -3.63 19.93
CA ILE A 66 5.51 -3.26 18.52
C ILE A 66 5.72 -4.51 17.68
N LEU A 67 4.73 -4.87 16.85
CA LEU A 67 4.92 -5.83 15.78
C LEU A 67 5.30 -5.05 14.52
N PHE A 68 6.55 -5.16 14.10
CA PHE A 68 7.07 -4.56 12.88
C PHE A 68 6.94 -5.57 11.74
N MET A 69 5.89 -5.41 10.94
CA MET A 69 5.57 -6.32 9.84
C MET A 69 6.28 -5.85 8.58
N ASP A 70 7.25 -6.63 8.11
CA ASP A 70 8.11 -6.28 6.99
C ASP A 70 8.18 -7.37 5.91
N LEU A 71 8.95 -7.09 4.87
CA LEU A 71 9.21 -8.00 3.76
C LEU A 71 10.64 -7.78 3.25
N ASN A 72 11.35 -8.87 2.95
CA ASN A 72 12.65 -8.80 2.31
C ASN A 72 12.58 -8.08 0.95
N GLY A 73 13.51 -7.18 0.71
CA GLY A 73 13.55 -6.37 -0.52
C GLY A 73 12.68 -5.11 -0.49
N CYS A 74 11.92 -4.87 0.58
CA CYS A 74 11.06 -3.71 0.73
C CYS A 74 11.87 -2.42 0.97
N PRO A 75 11.86 -1.46 0.05
CA PRO A 75 12.63 -0.21 0.21
C PRO A 75 12.09 0.68 1.34
N TYR A 76 10.77 0.63 1.59
CA TYR A 76 10.13 1.39 2.67
C TYR A 76 10.44 0.83 4.05
N CYS A 77 10.55 -0.50 4.17
CA CYS A 77 10.94 -1.16 5.41
C CYS A 77 12.37 -0.80 5.76
N TYR A 78 13.28 -0.87 4.76
CA TYR A 78 14.66 -0.43 4.90
C TYR A 78 14.71 1.03 5.40
N ARG A 79 13.99 1.93 4.73
CA ARG A 79 13.94 3.34 5.09
C ARG A 79 13.40 3.55 6.50
N MET A 80 12.31 2.84 6.86
CA MET A 80 11.71 2.93 8.20
C MET A 80 12.70 2.48 9.28
N ILE A 81 13.43 1.38 9.05
CA ILE A 81 14.44 0.87 9.97
C ILE A 81 15.59 1.86 10.11
N GLU A 82 16.16 2.32 9.02
CA GLU A 82 17.30 3.24 9.06
C GLU A 82 16.93 4.58 9.74
N GLU A 83 15.85 5.21 9.31
CA GLU A 83 15.51 6.56 9.75
C GLU A 83 14.86 6.57 11.15
N ASN A 84 13.97 5.61 11.47
CA ASN A 84 13.18 5.65 12.70
C ASN A 84 13.71 4.76 13.81
N PHE A 85 14.27 3.59 13.49
CA PHE A 85 14.73 2.66 14.54
C PHE A 85 16.23 2.72 14.79
N LYS A 86 17.06 3.04 13.77
CA LYS A 86 18.52 3.11 13.94
C LYS A 86 19.02 4.51 14.24
N HIS A 87 18.55 5.53 13.52
CA HIS A 87 19.16 6.86 13.53
C HIS A 87 18.27 7.99 14.05
N ALA A 88 17.00 7.72 14.39
CA ALA A 88 16.13 8.73 14.98
C ALA A 88 16.68 9.24 16.33
N PRO A 89 16.48 10.53 16.65
CA PRO A 89 16.90 11.10 17.92
C PRO A 89 16.16 10.48 19.11
N TYR A 90 15.05 9.79 18.88
CA TYR A 90 14.23 9.11 19.87
C TYR A 90 14.45 7.59 19.91
N LYS A 91 15.54 7.07 19.35
CA LYS A 91 15.84 5.63 19.36
C LYS A 91 15.82 5.05 20.78
N ASP A 92 16.46 5.73 21.73
CA ASP A 92 16.51 5.26 23.12
C ASP A 92 15.13 5.32 23.77
N PHE A 93 14.30 6.32 23.43
CA PHE A 93 12.90 6.35 23.87
C PHE A 93 12.11 5.10 23.38
N ILE A 94 12.35 4.62 22.14
CA ILE A 94 11.72 3.38 21.70
C ILE A 94 12.16 2.21 22.56
N LYS A 95 13.46 2.05 22.76
CA LYS A 95 14.04 0.95 23.56
C LYS A 95 13.52 0.93 25.00
N ASP A 96 13.31 2.11 25.58
CA ASP A 96 12.87 2.25 26.97
C ASP A 96 11.36 1.98 27.15
N ASN A 97 10.55 2.18 26.11
CA ASN A 97 9.09 2.12 26.22
C ASN A 97 8.44 1.02 25.38
N PHE A 98 9.20 0.35 24.50
CA PHE A 98 8.66 -0.64 23.58
C PHE A 98 9.59 -1.83 23.39
N ASP A 99 9.01 -3.02 23.34
CA ASP A 99 9.67 -4.20 22.80
C ASP A 99 9.25 -4.37 21.33
N VAL A 100 10.22 -4.41 20.42
CA VAL A 100 9.98 -4.44 18.98
C VAL A 100 10.28 -5.82 18.43
N ILE A 101 9.27 -6.47 17.83
CA ILE A 101 9.34 -7.82 17.28
C ILE A 101 9.11 -7.73 15.77
N ALA A 102 10.06 -8.28 15.00
CA ALA A 102 9.95 -8.31 13.54
C ALA A 102 9.16 -9.54 13.06
N ILE A 103 8.20 -9.31 12.17
CA ILE A 103 7.33 -10.32 11.55
C ILE A 103 7.47 -10.21 10.03
N ASN A 104 7.93 -11.28 9.38
CA ASN A 104 7.98 -11.34 7.93
C ASN A 104 6.61 -11.72 7.35
N ILE A 105 5.95 -10.84 6.61
CA ILE A 105 4.59 -11.09 6.09
C ILE A 105 4.49 -12.25 5.09
N LYS A 106 5.60 -12.76 4.56
CA LYS A 106 5.68 -13.98 3.74
C LYS A 106 6.37 -15.14 4.48
N GLY A 107 6.59 -15.00 5.80
CA GLY A 107 7.28 -16.00 6.62
C GLY A 107 6.39 -17.17 7.03
N ASP A 108 7.03 -18.29 7.34
CA ASP A 108 6.37 -19.54 7.74
C ASP A 108 6.61 -19.89 9.22
N ARG A 109 7.30 -19.01 9.99
CA ARG A 109 7.46 -19.24 11.43
C ARG A 109 6.09 -19.23 12.11
N GLU A 110 5.91 -20.08 13.11
CA GLU A 110 4.70 -20.10 13.92
C GLU A 110 4.68 -18.91 14.88
N VAL A 111 3.53 -18.24 14.95
CA VAL A 111 3.28 -17.08 15.83
C VAL A 111 2.07 -17.41 16.69
N ALA A 112 2.27 -17.53 18.01
CA ALA A 112 1.19 -17.67 18.97
C ALA A 112 0.71 -16.28 19.41
N LEU A 113 -0.51 -15.89 19.02
CA LEU A 113 -1.11 -14.63 19.48
C LEU A 113 -1.63 -14.73 20.92
N ASN A 114 -2.14 -15.90 21.28
CA ASN A 114 -2.63 -16.28 22.58
C ASN A 114 -2.74 -17.81 22.66
N GLU A 115 -3.21 -18.35 23.78
CA GLU A 115 -3.33 -19.80 24.02
C GLU A 115 -4.22 -20.53 22.98
N GLU A 116 -5.13 -19.81 22.29
CA GLU A 116 -6.10 -20.39 21.37
C GLU A 116 -5.71 -20.20 19.89
N ILE A 117 -4.86 -19.19 19.58
CA ILE A 117 -4.56 -18.77 18.22
C ILE A 117 -3.07 -18.86 17.95
N SER A 118 -2.70 -19.87 17.18
CA SER A 118 -1.38 -19.99 16.58
C SER A 118 -1.50 -20.02 15.05
N LEU A 119 -0.68 -19.21 14.36
CA LEU A 119 -0.73 -18.98 12.92
C LEU A 119 0.68 -18.86 12.37
N THR A 120 0.88 -19.11 11.07
CA THR A 120 2.14 -18.69 10.45
C THR A 120 2.21 -17.15 10.35
N GLU A 121 3.42 -16.60 10.25
CA GLU A 121 3.62 -15.16 10.02
C GLU A 121 2.77 -14.66 8.84
N LYS A 122 2.76 -15.40 7.72
CA LYS A 122 1.92 -15.10 6.55
C LYS A 122 0.43 -15.10 6.89
N ALA A 123 -0.04 -16.08 7.63
CA ALA A 123 -1.45 -16.17 8.03
C ALA A 123 -1.83 -15.07 9.03
N LEU A 124 -0.91 -14.68 9.92
CA LEU A 124 -1.08 -13.51 10.79
C LEU A 124 -1.20 -12.22 9.99
N ALA A 125 -0.34 -12.01 9.00
CA ALA A 125 -0.41 -10.85 8.12
C ALA A 125 -1.76 -10.76 7.38
N ALA A 126 -2.25 -11.88 6.84
CA ALA A 126 -3.56 -11.97 6.21
C ALA A 126 -4.70 -11.67 7.20
N ARG A 127 -4.67 -12.26 8.41
CA ARG A 127 -5.65 -12.01 9.47
C ARG A 127 -5.70 -10.52 9.88
N LEU A 128 -4.53 -9.88 9.95
CA LEU A 128 -4.41 -8.46 10.25
C LEU A 128 -4.65 -7.57 9.00
N LYS A 129 -5.00 -8.16 7.85
CA LYS A 129 -5.21 -7.45 6.58
C LYS A 129 -4.03 -6.51 6.24
N VAL A 130 -2.81 -7.05 6.31
CA VAL A 130 -1.59 -6.31 5.92
C VAL A 130 -1.50 -6.29 4.41
N MET A 131 -1.89 -5.18 3.79
CA MET A 131 -1.91 -5.01 2.35
C MET A 131 -0.57 -4.53 1.78
N TYR A 132 0.29 -3.94 2.60
CA TYR A 132 1.64 -3.48 2.22
C TYR A 132 2.55 -3.29 3.44
N THR A 133 3.85 -3.18 3.19
CA THR A 133 4.90 -3.09 4.22
C THR A 133 5.68 -1.76 4.13
N PRO A 134 6.23 -1.28 5.27
CA PRO A 134 6.04 -1.83 6.60
C PRO A 134 4.61 -1.60 7.11
N THR A 135 4.10 -2.49 7.94
CA THR A 135 2.95 -2.22 8.79
C THR A 135 3.41 -2.34 10.23
N VAL A 136 3.13 -1.33 11.05
CA VAL A 136 3.54 -1.28 12.46
C VAL A 136 2.31 -1.35 13.33
N VAL A 137 2.19 -2.41 14.11
CA VAL A 137 1.06 -2.66 15.02
C VAL A 137 1.54 -2.48 16.45
N PHE A 138 0.79 -1.72 17.23
CA PHE A 138 1.09 -1.47 18.65
C PHE A 138 0.10 -2.22 19.53
N LEU A 139 0.63 -3.02 20.45
CA LEU A 139 -0.15 -3.76 21.43
C LEU A 139 0.03 -3.15 22.81
N ASN A 140 -1.06 -3.05 23.57
CA ASN A 140 -1.01 -2.66 24.98
C ASN A 140 -0.66 -3.86 25.86
N GLN A 141 -0.54 -3.61 27.16
CA GLN A 141 -0.22 -4.62 28.19
C GLN A 141 -1.32 -5.69 28.39
N GLN A 142 -2.45 -5.59 27.70
CA GLN A 142 -3.53 -6.57 27.66
C GLN A 142 -3.62 -7.30 26.30
N ASN A 143 -2.54 -7.25 25.50
CA ASN A 143 -2.47 -7.84 24.16
C ASN A 143 -3.56 -7.32 23.19
N GLN A 144 -3.97 -6.06 23.34
CA GLN A 144 -4.96 -5.43 22.46
C GLN A 144 -4.24 -4.45 21.53
N MET A 145 -4.60 -4.46 20.24
CA MET A 145 -4.12 -3.48 19.29
C MET A 145 -4.69 -2.10 19.63
N VAL A 146 -3.83 -1.14 19.90
CA VAL A 146 -4.17 0.24 20.30
C VAL A 146 -3.80 1.29 19.25
N ALA A 147 -2.89 0.95 18.35
CA ALA A 147 -2.57 1.76 17.18
C ALA A 147 -2.04 0.89 16.05
N ARG A 148 -2.18 1.39 14.83
CA ARG A 148 -1.65 0.80 13.61
C ARG A 148 -1.19 1.88 12.65
N VAL A 149 -0.03 1.68 12.06
CA VAL A 149 0.53 2.54 11.03
C VAL A 149 0.84 1.70 9.81
N ASN A 150 0.33 2.10 8.65
CA ASN A 150 0.58 1.42 7.38
C ASN A 150 1.55 2.26 6.55
N GLY A 151 2.63 1.62 6.08
CA GLY A 151 3.67 2.24 5.27
C GLY A 151 4.67 3.06 6.10
N TYR A 152 5.64 3.61 5.39
CA TYR A 152 6.68 4.46 5.95
C TYR A 152 6.09 5.75 6.58
N ARG A 153 6.69 6.19 7.67
CA ARG A 153 6.43 7.49 8.31
C ARG A 153 7.73 8.27 8.45
N SER A 154 7.64 9.57 8.25
CA SER A 154 8.74 10.47 8.57
C SER A 154 9.10 10.41 10.06
N VAL A 155 10.32 10.81 10.41
CA VAL A 155 10.78 10.80 11.81
C VAL A 155 9.84 11.59 12.73
N PRO A 156 9.36 12.81 12.38
CA PRO A 156 8.38 13.53 13.20
C PRO A 156 7.02 12.83 13.31
N ASP A 157 6.51 12.30 12.20
CA ASP A 157 5.19 11.65 12.19
C ASP A 157 5.18 10.36 13.02
N PHE A 158 6.25 9.57 12.91
CA PHE A 158 6.36 8.34 13.70
C PHE A 158 6.50 8.63 15.20
N LYS A 159 7.20 9.72 15.56
CA LYS A 159 7.29 10.15 16.96
C LYS A 159 5.91 10.45 17.56
N LEU A 160 5.01 11.08 16.81
CA LEU A 160 3.63 11.34 17.26
C LEU A 160 2.87 10.05 17.58
N VAL A 161 3.09 8.99 16.80
CA VAL A 161 2.47 7.69 17.05
C VAL A 161 3.06 7.04 18.31
N LEU A 162 4.38 7.10 18.48
CA LEU A 162 5.06 6.59 19.67
C LEU A 162 4.59 7.30 20.94
N ASP A 163 4.46 8.63 20.89
CA ASP A 163 3.95 9.43 22.01
C ASP A 163 2.49 9.08 22.34
N TYR A 164 1.65 8.95 21.33
CA TYR A 164 0.25 8.54 21.52
C TYR A 164 0.13 7.22 22.29
N VAL A 165 0.96 6.24 21.95
CA VAL A 165 0.92 4.92 22.60
C VAL A 165 1.52 4.98 24.01
N GLN A 166 2.69 5.62 24.16
CA GLN A 166 3.39 5.71 25.44
C GLN A 166 2.58 6.52 26.48
N GLU A 167 1.95 7.63 26.08
CA GLU A 167 1.06 8.43 26.93
C GLU A 167 -0.27 7.72 27.22
N LYS A 168 -0.50 6.52 26.68
CA LYS A 168 -1.77 5.79 26.75
C LYS A 168 -2.96 6.66 26.28
N ALA A 169 -2.71 7.58 25.32
CA ALA A 169 -3.71 8.51 24.82
C ALA A 169 -4.87 7.79 24.11
N TYR A 170 -4.66 6.55 23.66
CA TYR A 170 -5.67 5.65 23.08
C TYR A 170 -6.85 5.37 24.04
N THR A 171 -6.68 5.61 25.33
CA THR A 171 -7.80 5.51 26.31
C THR A 171 -8.75 6.71 26.26
N LYS A 172 -8.38 7.81 25.59
CA LYS A 172 -9.10 9.10 25.61
C LYS A 172 -9.48 9.60 24.22
N THR A 173 -8.70 9.29 23.19
CA THR A 173 -8.88 9.83 21.84
C THR A 173 -8.36 8.87 20.79
N SER A 174 -8.81 9.01 19.54
CA SER A 174 -8.26 8.27 18.41
C SER A 174 -6.86 8.81 17.99
N LEU A 175 -6.08 7.98 17.32
CA LEU A 175 -4.76 8.37 16.81
C LEU A 175 -4.87 9.54 15.81
N SER A 176 -5.87 9.51 14.91
CA SER A 176 -6.10 10.60 13.95
C SER A 176 -6.34 11.93 14.66
N LYS A 177 -7.24 11.99 15.63
CA LYS A 177 -7.50 13.22 16.42
C LYS A 177 -6.28 13.70 17.18
N TYR A 178 -5.49 12.78 17.75
CA TYR A 178 -4.28 13.11 18.47
C TYR A 178 -3.24 13.76 17.56
N VAL A 179 -3.07 13.22 16.36
CA VAL A 179 -2.13 13.73 15.34
C VAL A 179 -2.64 15.05 14.77
N ASP A 180 -3.91 15.15 14.37
CA ASP A 180 -4.50 16.36 13.76
C ASP A 180 -4.44 17.57 14.71
N ALA A 181 -4.58 17.33 16.02
CA ALA A 181 -4.48 18.41 17.02
C ALA A 181 -3.05 18.99 17.17
N ARG A 182 -2.02 18.32 16.60
CA ARG A 182 -0.60 18.70 16.71
C ARG A 182 0.02 19.17 15.40
N LYS A 183 -0.74 19.15 14.29
CA LYS A 183 -0.27 19.60 12.98
C LYS A 183 -0.49 21.09 12.79
N GLU A 184 0.50 21.75 12.18
CA GLU A 184 0.42 23.14 11.75
C GLU A 184 -0.10 23.27 10.31
N ALA A 185 -0.66 24.43 9.96
CA ALA A 185 -1.11 24.71 8.60
C ALA A 185 0.08 25.05 7.72
N VAL A 186 0.38 24.19 6.72
CA VAL A 186 1.54 24.30 5.82
C VAL A 186 1.17 24.12 4.34
N TYR A 187 -0.08 23.73 4.02
CA TYR A 187 -0.52 23.37 2.68
C TYR A 187 -1.75 24.17 2.25
N GLY A 188 -1.81 24.53 0.97
CA GLY A 188 -2.97 25.07 0.28
C GLY A 188 -3.45 24.14 -0.82
N PHE A 189 -4.76 23.87 -0.87
CA PHE A 189 -5.35 22.97 -1.86
C PHE A 189 -4.99 23.35 -3.30
N ARG A 190 -4.63 22.35 -4.09
CA ARG A 190 -4.26 22.49 -5.50
C ARG A 190 -5.34 21.94 -6.41
N ASP A 191 -5.54 22.60 -7.54
CA ASP A 191 -6.45 22.10 -8.57
C ASP A 191 -5.82 20.94 -9.36
N HIS A 192 -6.66 19.98 -9.71
CA HIS A 192 -6.29 18.89 -10.61
C HIS A 192 -7.45 18.64 -11.60
N PRO A 193 -7.14 18.48 -12.93
CA PRO A 193 -8.17 18.44 -13.97
C PRO A 193 -9.13 17.28 -13.88
N GLN A 194 -8.75 16.18 -13.21
CA GLN A 194 -9.59 14.99 -13.04
C GLN A 194 -10.37 14.98 -11.72
N LEU A 195 -10.17 15.97 -10.84
CA LEU A 195 -10.96 16.08 -9.61
C LEU A 195 -12.41 16.43 -9.93
N THR A 196 -13.32 15.62 -9.43
CA THR A 196 -14.76 15.80 -9.56
C THR A 196 -15.33 16.29 -8.23
N GLN A 197 -16.21 17.29 -8.29
CA GLN A 197 -16.91 17.79 -7.10
C GLN A 197 -18.13 16.90 -6.85
N VAL A 198 -18.09 16.11 -5.80
CA VAL A 198 -19.16 15.18 -5.40
C VAL A 198 -19.34 15.28 -3.89
N ASN A 199 -20.56 15.61 -3.45
CA ASN A 199 -20.92 15.63 -2.03
C ASN A 199 -21.70 14.38 -1.59
N ASP A 200 -22.21 13.60 -2.53
CA ASP A 200 -22.85 12.31 -2.30
C ASP A 200 -22.00 11.20 -2.93
N LEU A 201 -21.11 10.61 -2.12
CA LEU A 201 -20.21 9.57 -2.58
C LEU A 201 -20.96 8.28 -2.95
N LYS A 202 -22.12 8.02 -2.32
CA LYS A 202 -22.95 6.85 -2.65
C LYS A 202 -23.42 6.87 -4.11
N SER A 203 -23.69 8.05 -4.64
CA SER A 203 -24.18 8.23 -6.01
C SER A 203 -23.15 7.79 -7.09
N VAL A 204 -21.87 7.68 -6.73
CA VAL A 204 -20.76 7.31 -7.61
C VAL A 204 -20.01 6.06 -7.15
N ALA A 205 -20.42 5.41 -6.07
CA ALA A 205 -19.70 4.30 -5.45
C ALA A 205 -19.83 2.95 -6.17
N ASP A 206 -20.74 2.81 -7.13
CA ASP A 206 -20.94 1.56 -7.91
C ASP A 206 -19.81 1.31 -8.93
N GLN A 207 -18.96 2.31 -9.18
CA GLN A 207 -17.78 2.26 -10.04
C GLN A 207 -16.53 2.54 -9.22
N PRO A 208 -15.32 2.27 -9.74
CA PRO A 208 -14.10 2.61 -9.05
C PRO A 208 -14.10 4.09 -8.65
N LEU A 209 -13.93 4.33 -7.37
CA LEU A 209 -13.94 5.65 -6.76
C LEU A 209 -12.64 5.85 -5.98
N ALA A 210 -11.91 6.90 -6.30
CA ALA A 210 -10.73 7.33 -5.56
C ALA A 210 -11.08 8.58 -4.75
N VAL A 211 -11.04 8.49 -3.42
CA VAL A 211 -11.27 9.62 -2.54
C VAL A 211 -9.95 10.04 -1.91
N ILE A 212 -9.45 11.21 -2.30
CA ILE A 212 -8.26 11.80 -1.68
C ILE A 212 -8.67 12.70 -0.51
N PHE A 213 -8.08 12.41 0.64
CA PHE A 213 -8.21 13.21 1.86
C PHE A 213 -6.94 14.04 2.04
N GLU A 214 -7.12 15.33 1.95
CA GLU A 214 -6.09 16.35 2.17
C GLU A 214 -6.54 17.29 3.28
N ASP A 215 -5.61 17.99 3.89
CA ASP A 215 -5.91 19.10 4.81
C ASP A 215 -4.76 20.11 4.82
N LYS A 216 -4.99 21.25 5.47
CA LYS A 216 -4.00 22.32 5.57
C LYS A 216 -2.70 21.93 6.30
N GLY A 217 -2.68 20.82 7.03
CA GLY A 217 -1.49 20.29 7.72
C GLY A 217 -0.73 19.24 6.89
N CYS A 218 -1.10 19.03 5.63
CA CYS A 218 -0.53 18.01 4.76
C CYS A 218 0.87 18.37 4.28
N LEU A 219 1.90 17.72 4.79
CA LEU A 219 3.30 17.94 4.40
C LEU A 219 3.64 17.36 3.03
N ASP A 220 3.06 16.21 2.69
CA ASP A 220 3.40 15.45 1.48
C ASP A 220 2.43 15.72 0.30
N CYS A 221 1.39 16.56 0.49
CA CYS A 221 0.43 16.87 -0.58
C CYS A 221 1.07 17.55 -1.79
N ASP A 222 1.98 18.50 -1.55
CA ASP A 222 2.72 19.16 -2.64
C ASP A 222 3.52 18.14 -3.47
N ALA A 223 4.20 17.19 -2.80
CA ALA A 223 4.96 16.14 -3.48
C ALA A 223 4.05 15.20 -4.29
N LEU A 224 2.86 14.86 -3.80
CA LEU A 224 1.89 14.07 -4.54
C LEU A 224 1.40 14.81 -5.80
N HIS A 225 0.99 16.08 -5.66
CA HIS A 225 0.48 16.88 -6.77
C HIS A 225 1.55 17.21 -7.80
N ASP A 226 2.78 17.54 -7.39
CA ASP A 226 3.89 17.87 -8.28
C ASP A 226 4.59 16.62 -8.86
N GLY A 227 4.45 15.48 -8.18
CA GLY A 227 5.01 14.19 -8.57
C GLY A 227 3.99 13.30 -9.30
N HIS A 228 3.38 12.39 -8.58
CA HIS A 228 2.54 11.32 -9.15
C HIS A 228 1.37 11.83 -9.99
N LEU A 229 0.59 12.81 -9.50
CA LEU A 229 -0.61 13.28 -10.20
C LEU A 229 -0.31 14.05 -11.49
N ARG A 230 0.94 14.50 -11.73
CA ARG A 230 1.36 15.11 -13.00
C ARG A 230 1.75 14.09 -14.06
N ARG A 231 2.03 12.85 -13.69
CA ARG A 231 2.50 11.83 -14.63
C ARG A 231 1.41 11.43 -15.60
N PRO A 232 1.72 11.33 -16.92
CA PRO A 232 0.73 10.92 -17.92
C PRO A 232 0.13 9.53 -17.67
N ASP A 233 0.98 8.57 -17.26
CA ASP A 233 0.59 7.20 -16.94
C ASP A 233 -0.35 7.11 -15.72
N VAL A 234 -0.13 7.90 -14.68
CA VAL A 234 -1.05 8.02 -13.53
C VAL A 234 -2.39 8.63 -13.97
N ARG A 235 -2.35 9.67 -14.81
CA ARG A 235 -3.58 10.29 -15.33
C ARG A 235 -4.41 9.34 -16.17
N GLU A 236 -3.76 8.52 -17.00
CA GLU A 236 -4.43 7.48 -17.78
C GLU A 236 -5.13 6.46 -16.85
N ILE A 237 -4.46 6.01 -15.79
CA ILE A 237 -5.08 5.10 -14.83
C ILE A 237 -6.26 5.75 -14.11
N LEU A 238 -6.15 7.04 -13.73
CA LEU A 238 -7.21 7.80 -13.06
C LEU A 238 -8.46 8.01 -13.94
N GLU A 239 -8.38 7.81 -15.27
CA GLU A 239 -9.57 7.80 -16.14
C GLU A 239 -10.55 6.67 -15.81
N ASN A 240 -10.08 5.61 -15.14
CA ASN A 240 -10.94 4.53 -14.68
C ASN A 240 -11.72 4.87 -13.41
N TYR A 241 -11.50 6.05 -12.80
CA TYR A 241 -12.07 6.44 -11.52
C TYR A 241 -12.96 7.67 -11.60
N THR A 242 -13.95 7.73 -10.72
CA THR A 242 -14.38 9.02 -10.21
C THR A 242 -13.39 9.45 -9.15
N PHE A 243 -12.66 10.56 -9.38
CA PHE A 243 -11.63 11.05 -8.46
C PHE A 243 -12.15 12.25 -7.68
N VAL A 244 -12.31 12.11 -6.36
CA VAL A 244 -12.93 13.11 -5.48
C VAL A 244 -11.94 13.54 -4.40
N ARG A 245 -11.90 14.85 -4.12
CA ARG A 245 -11.13 15.39 -2.98
C ARG A 245 -12.06 15.80 -1.85
N LEU A 246 -11.68 15.43 -0.63
CA LEU A 246 -12.28 15.90 0.61
C LEU A 246 -11.24 16.62 1.46
N ASP A 247 -11.61 17.80 1.98
CA ASP A 247 -10.85 18.44 3.08
C ASP A 247 -11.13 17.65 4.36
N ALA A 248 -10.14 16.91 4.85
CA ALA A 248 -10.27 16.02 6.00
C ALA A 248 -10.59 16.76 7.32
N LEU A 249 -10.55 18.08 7.34
CA LEU A 249 -10.93 18.91 8.50
C LEU A 249 -12.26 19.65 8.30
N SER A 250 -12.91 19.50 7.14
CA SER A 250 -14.17 20.17 6.83
C SER A 250 -15.35 19.55 7.61
N GLU A 251 -16.23 20.42 8.06
CA GLU A 251 -17.53 20.05 8.67
C GLU A 251 -18.72 20.23 7.71
N GLU A 252 -18.45 20.51 6.42
CA GLU A 252 -19.49 20.60 5.40
C GLU A 252 -20.19 19.25 5.22
N PRO A 253 -21.55 19.23 5.13
CA PRO A 253 -22.27 17.97 5.01
C PRO A 253 -21.96 17.23 3.71
N ILE A 254 -21.71 15.93 3.82
CA ILE A 254 -21.58 14.98 2.70
C ILE A 254 -22.39 13.71 2.98
N VAL A 255 -22.53 12.85 1.97
CA VAL A 255 -23.00 11.48 2.12
C VAL A 255 -21.83 10.55 1.80
N ASP A 256 -21.53 9.59 2.68
CA ASP A 256 -20.46 8.62 2.49
C ASP A 256 -20.80 7.52 1.46
N VAL A 257 -19.89 6.60 1.23
CA VAL A 257 -20.08 5.50 0.26
C VAL A 257 -21.19 4.52 0.65
N ASP A 258 -21.53 4.44 1.95
CA ASP A 258 -22.60 3.59 2.46
C ASP A 258 -23.98 4.29 2.37
N GLY A 259 -24.00 5.60 2.08
CA GLY A 259 -25.21 6.41 2.03
C GLY A 259 -25.54 7.10 3.35
N ASN A 260 -24.63 7.15 4.32
CA ASN A 260 -24.88 7.81 5.60
C ASN A 260 -24.50 9.29 5.53
N PRO A 261 -25.34 10.20 6.04
CA PRO A 261 -24.98 11.60 6.23
C PRO A 261 -23.79 11.72 7.20
N THR A 262 -22.77 12.49 6.81
CA THR A 262 -21.55 12.70 7.61
C THR A 262 -20.88 14.02 7.22
N THR A 263 -19.67 14.28 7.74
CA THR A 263 -18.78 15.34 7.29
C THR A 263 -17.44 14.71 6.87
N PRO A 264 -16.63 15.36 6.01
CA PRO A 264 -15.31 14.87 5.66
C PRO A 264 -14.44 14.55 6.88
N ARG A 265 -14.48 15.39 7.92
CA ARG A 265 -13.77 15.16 9.19
C ARG A 265 -14.23 13.87 9.87
N ALA A 266 -15.54 13.73 10.10
CA ALA A 266 -16.08 12.55 10.77
C ALA A 266 -15.82 11.28 9.94
N TYR A 267 -15.83 11.39 8.61
CA TYR A 267 -15.54 10.28 7.71
C TYR A 267 -14.06 9.89 7.76
N ALA A 268 -13.15 10.85 7.70
CA ALA A 268 -11.71 10.59 7.87
C ALA A 268 -11.38 9.94 9.22
N GLU A 269 -12.02 10.40 10.30
CA GLU A 269 -11.90 9.82 11.65
C GLU A 269 -12.42 8.38 11.70
N ARG A 270 -13.59 8.10 11.11
CA ARG A 270 -14.17 6.74 11.06
C ARG A 270 -13.31 5.78 10.26
N LEU A 271 -12.67 6.24 9.18
CA LEU A 271 -11.72 5.48 8.38
C LEU A 271 -10.33 5.37 9.05
N ASP A 272 -10.14 6.01 10.22
CA ASP A 272 -8.84 6.07 10.94
C ASP A 272 -7.69 6.53 10.05
N LEU A 273 -7.91 7.62 9.31
CA LEU A 273 -6.90 8.18 8.41
C LEU A 273 -5.94 9.08 9.20
N VAL A 274 -4.76 8.58 9.48
CA VAL A 274 -3.71 9.26 10.27
C VAL A 274 -2.72 10.03 9.40
N TYR A 275 -2.55 9.61 8.16
CA TYR A 275 -1.62 10.18 7.20
C TYR A 275 -2.35 11.05 6.17
N ARG A 276 -1.69 12.12 5.73
CA ARG A 276 -2.11 12.99 4.61
C ARG A 276 -0.95 13.15 3.62
N PRO A 277 -1.22 13.07 2.29
CA PRO A 277 -2.51 12.77 1.68
C PRO A 277 -2.85 11.28 1.83
N ALA A 278 -4.13 10.98 2.11
CA ALA A 278 -4.61 9.60 2.06
C ALA A 278 -5.52 9.43 0.85
N ILE A 279 -5.36 8.38 0.07
CA ILE A 279 -6.27 8.03 -1.02
C ILE A 279 -6.92 6.71 -0.68
N VAL A 280 -8.24 6.71 -0.52
CA VAL A 280 -9.01 5.49 -0.28
C VAL A 280 -9.68 5.10 -1.60
N LEU A 281 -9.45 3.85 -2.01
CA LEU A 281 -9.94 3.31 -3.26
C LEU A 281 -11.11 2.35 -2.99
N PHE A 282 -12.26 2.71 -3.52
CA PHE A 282 -13.49 1.96 -3.41
C PHE A 282 -13.90 1.39 -4.77
N ASP A 283 -14.61 0.28 -4.76
CA ASP A 283 -15.41 -0.20 -5.89
C ASP A 283 -16.64 -0.93 -5.35
N LYS A 284 -17.78 -0.79 -6.00
CA LYS A 284 -19.06 -1.38 -5.58
C LYS A 284 -19.48 -1.00 -4.15
N GLY A 285 -19.08 0.19 -3.70
CA GLY A 285 -19.36 0.70 -2.36
C GLY A 285 -18.45 0.16 -1.25
N GLU A 286 -17.52 -0.73 -1.55
CA GLU A 286 -16.61 -1.31 -0.57
C GLU A 286 -15.19 -0.75 -0.71
N GLU A 287 -14.51 -0.53 0.42
CA GLU A 287 -13.09 -0.20 0.39
C GLU A 287 -12.27 -1.42 -0.02
N VAL A 288 -11.52 -1.30 -1.12
CA VAL A 288 -10.63 -2.35 -1.61
C VAL A 288 -9.24 -2.21 -0.99
N ILE A 289 -8.65 -1.02 -1.10
CA ILE A 289 -7.30 -0.71 -0.58
C ILE A 289 -7.15 0.80 -0.42
N ARG A 290 -6.18 1.24 0.36
CA ARG A 290 -5.88 2.66 0.53
C ARG A 290 -4.40 2.96 0.40
N ILE A 291 -4.07 4.15 -0.11
CA ILE A 291 -2.73 4.73 -0.08
C ILE A 291 -2.70 5.73 1.08
N ASN A 292 -2.05 5.37 2.17
CA ASN A 292 -1.90 6.22 3.34
C ASN A 292 -0.43 6.31 3.78
N SER A 293 0.46 6.43 2.80
CA SER A 293 1.90 6.53 2.93
C SER A 293 2.49 7.15 1.67
N ASN A 294 3.68 7.71 1.76
CA ASN A 294 4.44 8.13 0.58
C ASN A 294 4.97 6.87 -0.14
N LEU A 295 4.53 6.67 -1.38
CA LEU A 295 4.90 5.54 -2.21
C LEU A 295 5.82 5.98 -3.36
N ASN A 296 6.66 5.06 -3.81
CA ASN A 296 7.39 5.17 -5.07
C ASN A 296 6.45 4.94 -6.25
N THR A 297 6.82 5.44 -7.42
CA THR A 297 5.98 5.48 -8.61
C THR A 297 5.38 4.13 -8.98
N TYR A 298 6.21 3.07 -9.03
CA TYR A 298 5.74 1.73 -9.38
C TYR A 298 4.60 1.26 -8.47
N HIS A 299 4.78 1.34 -7.16
CA HIS A 299 3.76 0.90 -6.21
C HIS A 299 2.52 1.79 -6.25
N PHE A 300 2.68 3.09 -6.45
CA PHE A 300 1.56 4.02 -6.57
C PHE A 300 0.71 3.71 -7.80
N GLU A 301 1.32 3.51 -8.96
CA GLU A 301 0.62 3.15 -10.20
C GLU A 301 -0.08 1.80 -10.08
N GLU A 302 0.61 0.79 -9.55
CA GLU A 302 0.04 -0.57 -9.48
C GLU A 302 -1.08 -0.70 -8.44
N ILE A 303 -1.08 0.08 -7.35
CA ILE A 303 -2.24 0.14 -6.44
C ILE A 303 -3.45 0.76 -7.15
N LEU A 304 -3.25 1.83 -7.93
CA LEU A 304 -4.34 2.41 -8.71
C LEU A 304 -4.85 1.43 -9.77
N ARG A 305 -3.98 0.70 -10.48
CA ARG A 305 -4.40 -0.34 -11.45
C ARG A 305 -5.15 -1.47 -10.79
N TYR A 306 -4.69 -1.91 -9.63
CA TYR A 306 -5.29 -3.02 -8.89
C TYR A 306 -6.79 -2.83 -8.66
N VAL A 307 -7.24 -1.61 -8.38
CA VAL A 307 -8.67 -1.30 -8.20
C VAL A 307 -9.31 -0.80 -9.49
N GLY A 308 -8.69 0.15 -10.19
CA GLY A 308 -9.27 0.77 -11.39
C GLY A 308 -9.50 -0.22 -12.54
N GLU A 309 -8.64 -1.23 -12.65
CA GLU A 309 -8.75 -2.33 -13.63
C GLU A 309 -9.33 -3.62 -13.00
N ARG A 310 -9.78 -3.55 -11.74
CA ARG A 310 -10.41 -4.66 -10.99
C ARG A 310 -9.56 -5.92 -10.84
N HIS A 311 -8.24 -5.80 -10.81
CA HIS A 311 -7.36 -6.94 -10.56
C HIS A 311 -7.58 -7.56 -9.17
N TYR A 312 -8.12 -6.82 -8.21
CA TYR A 312 -8.47 -7.31 -6.87
C TYR A 312 -9.51 -8.46 -6.93
N GLU A 313 -10.32 -8.56 -7.97
CA GLU A 313 -11.27 -9.67 -8.14
C GLU A 313 -10.56 -11.00 -8.41
N GLN A 314 -9.39 -10.94 -9.06
CA GLN A 314 -8.55 -12.11 -9.34
C GLN A 314 -7.59 -12.42 -8.20
N TYR A 315 -7.16 -11.39 -7.45
CA TYR A 315 -6.19 -11.50 -6.35
C TYR A 315 -6.76 -10.92 -5.05
N PRO A 316 -7.88 -11.46 -4.52
CA PRO A 316 -8.59 -10.84 -3.40
C PRO A 316 -7.86 -10.95 -2.05
N GLU A 317 -6.97 -11.93 -1.90
CA GLU A 317 -6.31 -12.22 -0.63
C GLU A 317 -5.12 -11.29 -0.37
N SER A 318 -4.41 -10.85 -1.42
CA SER A 318 -3.20 -10.06 -1.25
C SER A 318 -2.88 -9.22 -2.48
N PHE A 319 -2.64 -7.94 -2.27
CA PHE A 319 -2.08 -7.05 -3.29
C PHE A 319 -0.68 -7.53 -3.76
N TYR A 320 0.09 -8.20 -2.89
CA TYR A 320 1.41 -8.73 -3.27
C TYR A 320 1.33 -9.88 -4.25
N ASP A 321 0.27 -10.70 -4.23
CA ASP A 321 0.09 -11.77 -5.20
C ASP A 321 -0.14 -11.18 -6.61
N TYR A 322 -0.89 -10.08 -6.70
CA TYR A 322 -1.00 -9.30 -7.93
C TYR A 322 0.35 -8.69 -8.35
N LEU A 323 1.08 -8.04 -7.43
CA LEU A 323 2.37 -7.42 -7.73
C LEU A 323 3.40 -8.43 -8.23
N ASP A 324 3.48 -9.62 -7.65
CA ASP A 324 4.41 -10.67 -8.06
C ASP A 324 4.15 -11.08 -9.53
N VAL A 325 2.88 -11.30 -9.90
CA VAL A 325 2.48 -11.63 -11.29
C VAL A 325 2.77 -10.45 -12.21
N ARG A 326 2.36 -9.24 -11.82
CA ARG A 326 2.53 -8.03 -12.62
C ARG A 326 4.00 -7.70 -12.88
N THR A 327 4.85 -7.83 -11.85
CA THR A 327 6.30 -7.65 -11.97
C THR A 327 6.90 -8.65 -12.95
N ALA A 328 6.46 -9.93 -12.89
CA ALA A 328 6.91 -10.97 -13.82
C ALA A 328 6.51 -10.66 -15.26
N GLU A 329 5.28 -10.18 -15.52
CA GLU A 329 4.81 -9.78 -16.85
C GLU A 329 5.63 -8.62 -17.42
N ILE A 330 5.87 -7.57 -16.61
CA ILE A 330 6.64 -6.41 -17.03
C ILE A 330 8.07 -6.82 -17.40
N THR A 331 8.73 -7.61 -16.54
CA THR A 331 10.10 -8.07 -16.80
C THR A 331 10.17 -9.03 -17.97
N ALA A 332 9.19 -9.93 -18.16
CA ALA A 332 9.12 -10.81 -19.34
C ALA A 332 8.98 -10.01 -20.65
N SER A 333 8.38 -8.82 -20.62
CA SER A 333 8.32 -7.91 -21.78
C SER A 333 9.64 -7.20 -22.10
N GLY A 334 10.69 -7.42 -21.31
CA GLY A 334 12.01 -6.78 -21.46
C GLY A 334 12.14 -5.42 -20.75
N ARG A 335 11.13 -4.98 -20.00
CA ARG A 335 11.16 -3.73 -19.23
C ARG A 335 11.66 -3.98 -17.81
N ASP A 336 12.46 -3.03 -17.30
CA ASP A 336 12.88 -3.04 -15.89
C ASP A 336 11.77 -2.52 -14.97
N VAL A 337 11.73 -3.04 -13.74
CA VAL A 337 10.91 -2.53 -12.65
C VAL A 337 11.83 -1.94 -11.59
N ASP A 338 11.68 -0.64 -11.30
CA ASP A 338 12.48 0.07 -10.29
C ASP A 338 11.62 0.35 -9.05
N LEU A 339 11.88 -0.40 -7.99
CA LEU A 339 11.17 -0.29 -6.71
C LEU A 339 11.57 0.96 -5.89
N SER A 340 12.60 1.70 -6.30
CA SER A 340 13.15 2.83 -5.56
C SER A 340 12.71 4.20 -6.09
N LYS A 341 11.93 4.25 -7.17
CA LYS A 341 11.46 5.48 -7.81
C LYS A 341 9.96 5.67 -7.70
#